data_0e700509bf4ae01787212cb6de40351e
#
_entry.id   0e700509bf4ae01787212cb6de40351e
#
_cell.length_a   1.000
_cell.length_b   1.000
_cell.length_c   1.000
_cell.angle_alpha   90.00
_cell.angle_beta   90.00
_cell.angle_gamma   90.00
#
_symmetry.space_group_name_H-M   'P 1'
#
loop_
_entity.id
_entity.type
_entity.pdbx_description
1 polymer ?
#
loop_
_entity_poly.entity_id
_entity_poly.type
_entity_poly.pdbx_seq_one_letter_code
_entity_poly.pdbx_strand_id
1 'polypeptide(L)'
;FKALLEHEDTRVQAVVAARLGTKSTIEETRTERFIGIAKRGPMPVPLRYYAAHTGRWGGDDKINLQNLQRTSPLKKSILAPFGMVMIDSDSSQIEARTLAWLAGQDDLVDAFERGEDVYKIMASAIYGKASEEITKDERFVGKTTILGAGYGMGAAKFKAQLKTFGVEVTLEEAQRIINTYRNTYPKITALWKSAANVLPAIIREQTTAFGRNDILKVDGSEGILLPNGLRLKYPNLRQKVDEESGKTELVYDTKKGKAIIPNRIYGGKVIENVCQALARIVIGEQMLMVAKKYRVVMTVHDAVACIAPEAEAETAKEYVELCMRLR
;
A
#
# COMPACT_ATOMS: atom_id res chain seq x y z
N PHE A 1 -9.84 -6.74 -18.16
CA PHE A 1 -11.18 -7.00 -18.73
C PHE A 1 -11.28 -6.50 -20.17
N LYS A 2 -10.99 -5.20 -20.45
CA LYS A 2 -11.07 -4.67 -21.84
C LYS A 2 -10.23 -5.47 -22.86
N ALA A 3 -9.05 -5.93 -22.49
CA ALA A 3 -8.20 -6.74 -23.37
C ALA A 3 -8.83 -8.11 -23.74
N LEU A 4 -9.78 -8.60 -22.95
CA LEU A 4 -10.50 -9.84 -23.25
C LEU A 4 -11.63 -9.66 -24.29
N LEU A 5 -11.89 -8.43 -24.74
CA LEU A 5 -12.79 -8.20 -25.90
C LEU A 5 -12.20 -8.72 -27.22
N GLU A 6 -10.87 -8.90 -27.25
CA GLU A 6 -10.11 -9.43 -28.41
C GLU A 6 -9.69 -10.90 -28.19
N HIS A 7 -10.32 -11.58 -27.21
CA HIS A 7 -10.01 -12.99 -26.94
C HIS A 7 -10.44 -13.89 -28.09
N GLU A 8 -9.69 -14.95 -28.38
CA GLU A 8 -9.99 -15.90 -29.48
C GLU A 8 -11.37 -16.57 -29.36
N ASP A 9 -11.81 -16.85 -28.13
CA ASP A 9 -13.13 -17.45 -27.86
C ASP A 9 -14.22 -16.35 -27.83
N THR A 10 -15.15 -16.41 -28.78
CA THR A 10 -16.28 -15.47 -28.91
C THR A 10 -17.22 -15.47 -27.68
N ARG A 11 -17.30 -16.58 -26.93
CA ARG A 11 -18.08 -16.66 -25.68
C ARG A 11 -17.44 -15.79 -24.60
N VAL A 12 -16.10 -15.76 -24.53
CA VAL A 12 -15.36 -14.87 -23.63
C VAL A 12 -15.61 -13.43 -24.03
N GLN A 13 -15.55 -13.09 -25.32
CA GLN A 13 -15.85 -11.76 -25.82
C GLN A 13 -17.27 -11.33 -25.43
N ALA A 14 -18.27 -12.20 -25.64
CA ALA A 14 -19.68 -11.91 -25.32
C ALA A 14 -19.89 -11.65 -23.80
N VAL A 15 -19.30 -12.49 -22.94
CA VAL A 15 -19.38 -12.31 -21.48
C VAL A 15 -18.69 -11.02 -21.04
N VAL A 16 -17.55 -10.70 -21.62
CA VAL A 16 -16.80 -9.47 -21.33
C VAL A 16 -17.56 -8.24 -21.80
N ALA A 17 -18.13 -8.27 -23.02
CA ALA A 17 -18.95 -7.18 -23.54
C ALA A 17 -20.19 -6.95 -22.67
N ALA A 18 -20.90 -8.01 -22.28
CA ALA A 18 -22.03 -7.94 -21.35
C ALA A 18 -21.63 -7.32 -20.01
N ARG A 19 -20.49 -7.75 -19.45
CA ARG A 19 -19.96 -7.23 -18.17
C ARG A 19 -19.54 -5.76 -18.25
N LEU A 20 -18.95 -5.34 -19.35
CA LEU A 20 -18.55 -3.94 -19.58
C LEU A 20 -19.75 -3.03 -19.88
N GLY A 21 -20.79 -3.57 -20.51
CA GLY A 21 -22.06 -2.87 -20.76
C GLY A 21 -22.94 -2.74 -19.51
N THR A 22 -22.67 -3.50 -18.45
CA THR A 22 -23.45 -3.41 -17.22
C THR A 22 -23.05 -2.19 -16.42
N LYS A 23 -23.97 -1.25 -16.20
CA LYS A 23 -23.75 -0.07 -15.36
C LYS A 23 -23.42 -0.51 -13.92
N SER A 24 -22.35 0.06 -13.36
CA SER A 24 -22.03 -0.16 -11.96
C SER A 24 -23.03 0.58 -11.05
N THR A 25 -23.77 -0.16 -10.23
CA THR A 25 -24.73 0.41 -9.25
C THR A 25 -24.08 0.71 -7.90
N ILE A 26 -22.75 0.56 -7.78
CA ILE A 26 -22.04 0.72 -6.49
C ILE A 26 -22.20 2.15 -5.96
N GLU A 27 -22.08 3.16 -6.80
CA GLU A 27 -22.24 4.54 -6.36
C GLU A 27 -23.69 4.88 -6.01
N GLU A 28 -24.65 4.36 -6.76
CA GLU A 28 -26.09 4.52 -6.49
C GLU A 28 -26.44 3.93 -5.11
N THR A 29 -26.09 2.68 -4.88
CA THR A 29 -26.32 1.99 -3.60
C THR A 29 -25.65 2.71 -2.42
N ARG A 30 -24.42 3.22 -2.63
CA ARG A 30 -23.73 4.03 -1.62
C ARG A 30 -24.45 5.35 -1.35
N THR A 31 -24.93 6.04 -2.40
CA THR A 31 -25.66 7.31 -2.28
C THR A 31 -26.95 7.12 -1.50
N GLU A 32 -27.76 6.11 -1.82
CA GLU A 32 -28.98 5.78 -1.06
C GLU A 32 -28.69 5.54 0.41
N ARG A 33 -27.58 4.82 0.69
CA ARG A 33 -27.15 4.56 2.07
C ARG A 33 -26.70 5.83 2.78
N PHE A 34 -25.97 6.72 2.14
CA PHE A 34 -25.56 8.02 2.69
C PHE A 34 -26.79 8.87 3.03
N ILE A 35 -27.77 8.94 2.12
CA ILE A 35 -29.05 9.64 2.36
C ILE A 35 -29.78 9.02 3.57
N GLY A 36 -29.88 7.69 3.63
CA GLY A 36 -30.50 6.98 4.74
C GLY A 36 -29.81 7.23 6.09
N ILE A 37 -28.50 7.37 6.10
CA ILE A 37 -27.72 7.71 7.30
C ILE A 37 -27.96 9.17 7.68
N ALA A 38 -27.84 10.10 6.74
CA ALA A 38 -28.01 11.54 6.98
C ALA A 38 -29.37 11.87 7.61
N LYS A 39 -30.43 11.11 7.29
CA LYS A 39 -31.76 11.25 7.92
C LYS A 39 -31.79 10.84 9.39
N ARG A 40 -30.82 10.07 9.87
CA ARG A 40 -30.77 9.50 11.22
C ARG A 40 -29.77 10.20 12.14
N GLY A 41 -28.80 10.91 11.58
CA GLY A 41 -27.77 11.61 12.34
C GLY A 41 -26.39 11.58 11.69
N PRO A 42 -25.32 11.77 12.47
CA PRO A 42 -23.96 11.80 11.98
C PRO A 42 -23.55 10.50 11.27
N MET A 43 -22.65 10.62 10.29
CA MET A 43 -22.08 9.49 9.54
C MET A 43 -21.24 8.60 10.46
N PRO A 44 -21.58 7.31 10.63
CA PRO A 44 -20.69 6.36 11.29
C PRO A 44 -19.49 6.07 10.41
N VAL A 45 -18.34 5.83 11.03
CA VAL A 45 -17.11 5.40 10.35
C VAL A 45 -16.79 3.97 10.78
N PRO A 46 -17.47 2.96 10.21
CA PRO A 46 -17.26 1.58 10.60
C PRO A 46 -15.92 1.08 10.04
N LEU A 47 -14.97 0.84 10.92
CA LEU A 47 -13.68 0.26 10.61
C LEU A 47 -13.49 -1.03 11.39
N ARG A 48 -13.09 -2.08 10.67
CA ARG A 48 -12.68 -3.33 11.29
C ARG A 48 -11.20 -3.26 11.62
N TYR A 49 -10.91 -3.40 12.91
CA TYR A 49 -9.54 -3.46 13.40
C TYR A 49 -8.83 -4.72 12.88
N TYR A 50 -7.57 -4.58 12.47
CA TYR A 50 -6.73 -5.67 11.99
C TYR A 50 -7.38 -6.48 10.84
N ALA A 51 -8.01 -5.79 9.90
CA ALA A 51 -8.72 -6.42 8.78
C ALA A 51 -7.78 -7.06 7.76
N ALA A 52 -6.58 -6.52 7.63
CA ALA A 52 -5.54 -7.05 6.76
C ALA A 52 -4.47 -7.80 7.57
N HIS A 53 -3.77 -8.72 6.93
CA HIS A 53 -2.65 -9.48 7.50
C HIS A 53 -1.56 -8.58 8.11
N THR A 54 -1.38 -7.39 7.55
CA THR A 54 -0.41 -6.37 7.99
C THR A 54 -0.93 -5.45 9.09
N GLY A 55 -2.09 -5.72 9.66
CA GLY A 55 -2.71 -4.93 10.71
C GLY A 55 -3.44 -3.68 10.24
N ARG A 56 -3.53 -3.43 8.93
CA ARG A 56 -4.32 -2.31 8.39
C ARG A 56 -5.79 -2.48 8.72
N TRP A 57 -6.45 -1.37 9.00
CA TRP A 57 -7.89 -1.32 9.18
C TRP A 57 -8.60 -1.45 7.84
N GLY A 58 -9.75 -2.11 7.83
CA GLY A 58 -10.60 -2.21 6.65
C GLY A 58 -11.97 -1.61 6.90
N GLY A 59 -12.58 -1.10 5.84
CA GLY A 59 -13.96 -0.64 5.92
C GLY A 59 -14.92 -1.78 6.23
N ASP A 60 -15.96 -1.48 6.97
CA ASP A 60 -17.01 -2.43 7.37
C ASP A 60 -18.40 -1.87 7.04
N ASP A 61 -19.44 -2.60 7.45
CA ASP A 61 -20.85 -2.22 7.33
C ASP A 61 -21.27 -1.70 5.93
N LYS A 62 -20.69 -2.26 4.86
CA LYS A 62 -20.98 -1.90 3.45
C LYS A 62 -20.80 -0.41 3.09
N ILE A 63 -20.16 0.39 3.95
CA ILE A 63 -19.92 1.83 3.69
C ILE A 63 -18.49 2.11 3.31
N ASN A 64 -17.55 1.34 3.51
CA ASN A 64 -16.11 1.55 3.30
C ASN A 64 -15.69 2.96 2.81
N LEU A 65 -15.57 3.89 3.74
CA LEU A 65 -15.18 5.29 3.46
C LEU A 65 -13.75 5.41 2.94
N GLN A 66 -12.89 4.42 3.18
CA GLN A 66 -11.52 4.38 2.69
C GLN A 66 -11.41 4.23 1.16
N ASN A 67 -12.46 3.73 0.51
CA ASN A 67 -12.51 3.48 -0.95
C ASN A 67 -13.36 4.48 -1.72
N LEU A 68 -13.66 5.64 -1.14
CA LEU A 68 -14.33 6.71 -1.87
C LEU A 68 -13.35 7.36 -2.85
N GLN A 69 -13.76 7.47 -4.11
CA GLN A 69 -12.95 8.13 -5.12
C GLN A 69 -12.76 9.61 -4.77
N ARG A 70 -11.55 10.13 -4.99
CA ARG A 70 -11.20 11.53 -4.66
C ARG A 70 -12.14 12.56 -5.29
N THR A 71 -12.61 12.27 -6.50
CA THR A 71 -13.52 13.14 -7.27
C THR A 71 -14.99 12.87 -7.01
N SER A 72 -15.34 11.81 -6.27
CA SER A 72 -16.73 11.42 -6.02
C SER A 72 -17.47 12.49 -5.21
N PRO A 73 -18.70 12.88 -5.62
CA PRO A 73 -19.58 13.72 -4.81
C PRO A 73 -19.81 13.17 -3.40
N LEU A 74 -19.83 11.84 -3.24
CA LEU A 74 -19.98 11.21 -1.93
C LEU A 74 -18.85 11.57 -0.96
N LYS A 75 -17.59 11.60 -1.43
CA LYS A 75 -16.48 12.05 -0.58
C LYS A 75 -16.65 13.51 -0.17
N LYS A 76 -17.09 14.34 -1.11
CA LYS A 76 -17.32 15.79 -0.87
C LYS A 76 -18.54 16.08 0.03
N SER A 77 -19.46 15.15 0.18
CA SER A 77 -20.63 15.29 1.05
C SER A 77 -20.36 15.00 2.53
N ILE A 78 -19.14 14.51 2.85
CA ILE A 78 -18.72 14.31 4.24
C ILE A 78 -18.25 15.65 4.78
N LEU A 79 -19.02 16.22 5.69
CA LEU A 79 -18.77 17.55 6.27
C LEU A 79 -18.52 17.42 7.77
N ALA A 80 -17.75 18.37 8.31
CA ALA A 80 -17.65 18.55 9.75
C ALA A 80 -18.99 19.06 10.31
N PRO A 81 -19.29 18.83 11.60
CA PRO A 81 -20.43 19.45 12.27
C PRO A 81 -20.36 20.98 12.21
N PHE A 82 -21.51 21.65 12.41
CA PHE A 82 -21.57 23.11 12.44
C PHE A 82 -20.59 23.71 13.48
N GLY A 83 -19.88 24.76 13.10
CA GLY A 83 -18.85 25.40 13.94
C GLY A 83 -17.53 24.61 14.04
N MET A 84 -17.39 23.53 13.29
CA MET A 84 -16.18 22.70 13.24
C MET A 84 -15.60 22.65 11.83
N VAL A 85 -14.31 22.42 11.75
CA VAL A 85 -13.59 22.10 10.48
C VAL A 85 -13.05 20.70 10.51
N MET A 86 -12.91 20.09 9.34
CA MET A 86 -12.23 18.81 9.18
C MET A 86 -10.81 19.07 8.70
N ILE A 87 -9.85 18.46 9.38
CA ILE A 87 -8.42 18.49 9.02
C ILE A 87 -8.05 17.07 8.63
N ASP A 88 -7.62 16.88 7.38
CA ASP A 88 -7.20 15.61 6.79
C ASP A 88 -5.72 15.73 6.42
N SER A 89 -4.88 14.90 7.02
CA SER A 89 -3.43 14.89 6.80
C SER A 89 -2.96 13.50 6.43
N ASP A 90 -2.21 13.38 5.33
CA ASP A 90 -1.69 12.15 4.73
C ASP A 90 -0.18 12.06 4.93
N SER A 91 0.32 10.91 5.37
CA SER A 91 1.75 10.62 5.43
C SER A 91 2.25 10.20 4.05
N SER A 92 2.70 11.18 3.28
CA SER A 92 3.18 10.99 1.90
C SER A 92 4.21 9.88 1.79
N GLN A 93 3.91 8.88 0.93
CA GLN A 93 4.86 7.84 0.50
C GLN A 93 5.42 7.00 1.68
N ILE A 94 4.68 6.87 2.76
CA ILE A 94 5.18 6.24 3.99
C ILE A 94 5.76 4.83 3.77
N GLU A 95 5.15 4.02 2.90
CA GLU A 95 5.67 2.69 2.61
C GLU A 95 7.04 2.74 1.91
N ALA A 96 7.23 3.67 0.96
CA ALA A 96 8.51 3.83 0.27
C ALA A 96 9.60 4.38 1.21
N ARG A 97 9.24 5.32 2.11
CA ARG A 97 10.12 5.83 3.17
C ARG A 97 10.53 4.72 4.13
N THR A 98 9.57 3.95 4.60
CA THR A 98 9.80 2.80 5.48
C THR A 98 10.69 1.76 4.82
N LEU A 99 10.49 1.48 3.52
CA LEU A 99 11.32 0.55 2.76
C LEU A 99 12.76 1.04 2.67
N ALA A 100 12.98 2.32 2.31
CA ALA A 100 14.30 2.91 2.22
C ALA A 100 15.04 2.86 3.56
N TRP A 101 14.36 3.26 4.63
CA TRP A 101 14.91 3.24 5.98
C TRP A 101 15.25 1.82 6.43
N LEU A 102 14.34 0.87 6.27
CA LEU A 102 14.52 -0.52 6.68
C LEU A 102 15.67 -1.19 5.93
N ALA A 103 15.87 -0.85 4.66
CA ALA A 103 16.97 -1.35 3.84
C ALA A 103 18.32 -0.67 4.18
N GLY A 104 18.32 0.45 4.89
CA GLY A 104 19.50 1.31 5.06
C GLY A 104 19.92 1.97 3.74
N GLN A 105 18.98 2.24 2.83
CA GLN A 105 19.22 2.97 1.58
C GLN A 105 19.22 4.47 1.88
N ASP A 106 20.30 4.96 2.50
CA ASP A 106 20.35 6.28 3.12
C ASP A 106 20.26 7.43 2.11
N ASP A 107 20.80 7.28 0.90
CA ASP A 107 20.63 8.25 -0.19
C ASP A 107 19.17 8.51 -0.55
N LEU A 108 18.35 7.46 -0.55
CA LEU A 108 16.90 7.59 -0.78
C LEU A 108 16.18 8.16 0.45
N VAL A 109 16.62 7.83 1.67
CA VAL A 109 16.10 8.43 2.91
C VAL A 109 16.38 9.94 2.91
N ASP A 110 17.61 10.33 2.60
CA ASP A 110 18.04 11.73 2.54
C ASP A 110 17.25 12.53 1.47
N ALA A 111 16.98 11.92 0.32
CA ALA A 111 16.15 12.53 -0.72
C ALA A 111 14.72 12.82 -0.21
N PHE A 112 14.14 11.87 0.52
CA PHE A 112 12.85 12.08 1.18
C PHE A 112 12.90 13.18 2.27
N GLU A 113 13.99 13.28 3.03
CA GLU A 113 14.17 14.28 4.09
C GLU A 113 14.31 15.68 3.51
N ARG A 114 15.03 15.81 2.41
CA ARG A 114 15.14 17.08 1.67
C ARG A 114 13.88 17.47 0.91
N GLY A 115 12.84 16.62 0.92
CA GLY A 115 11.59 16.87 0.19
C GLY A 115 11.72 16.77 -1.32
N GLU A 116 12.74 16.07 -1.82
CA GLU A 116 12.96 15.89 -3.25
C GLU A 116 11.88 15.00 -3.88
N ASP A 117 11.62 15.20 -5.17
CA ASP A 117 10.70 14.36 -5.92
C ASP A 117 11.39 13.05 -6.34
N VAL A 118 11.36 12.06 -5.45
CA VAL A 118 11.98 10.75 -5.68
C VAL A 118 11.46 10.03 -6.93
N TYR A 119 10.27 10.38 -7.39
CA TYR A 119 9.72 9.85 -8.64
C TYR A 119 10.40 10.46 -9.86
N LYS A 120 10.74 11.75 -9.81
CA LYS A 120 11.56 12.40 -10.83
C LYS A 120 13.00 11.89 -10.80
N ILE A 121 13.58 11.69 -9.61
CA ILE A 121 14.93 11.10 -9.46
C ILE A 121 14.98 9.73 -10.13
N MET A 122 13.98 8.87 -9.88
CA MET A 122 13.92 7.55 -10.51
C MET A 122 13.73 7.66 -12.04
N ALA A 123 12.88 8.57 -12.49
CA ALA A 123 12.68 8.83 -13.91
C ALA A 123 13.98 9.33 -14.58
N SER A 124 14.71 10.24 -13.93
CA SER A 124 16.03 10.69 -14.39
C SER A 124 16.99 9.52 -14.59
N ALA A 125 17.05 8.59 -13.66
CA ALA A 125 17.87 7.38 -13.77
C ALA A 125 17.41 6.45 -14.91
N ILE A 126 16.10 6.36 -15.17
CA ILE A 126 15.51 5.52 -16.22
C ILE A 126 15.79 6.09 -17.63
N TYR A 127 15.60 7.40 -17.79
CA TYR A 127 15.63 8.08 -19.08
C TYR A 127 16.96 8.80 -19.39
N GLY A 128 17.86 8.91 -18.40
CA GLY A 128 19.15 9.61 -18.57
C GLY A 128 18.99 11.13 -18.78
N LYS A 129 17.96 11.73 -18.20
CA LYS A 129 17.63 13.16 -18.32
C LYS A 129 17.81 13.88 -16.99
N ALA A 130 18.01 15.20 -17.02
CA ALA A 130 17.97 16.02 -15.83
C ALA A 130 16.56 16.06 -15.21
N SER A 131 16.45 16.25 -13.90
CA SER A 131 15.18 16.21 -13.18
C SER A 131 14.16 17.24 -13.68
N GLU A 132 14.65 18.37 -14.16
CA GLU A 132 13.87 19.49 -14.71
C GLU A 132 13.24 19.13 -16.06
N GLU A 133 13.89 18.25 -16.82
CA GLU A 133 13.45 17.81 -18.15
C GLU A 133 12.46 16.63 -18.09
N ILE A 134 12.23 16.06 -16.91
CA ILE A 134 11.32 14.92 -16.73
C ILE A 134 9.87 15.37 -16.93
N THR A 135 9.24 14.79 -17.94
CA THR A 135 7.83 15.00 -18.25
C THR A 135 6.90 14.36 -17.21
N LYS A 136 5.62 14.71 -17.24
CA LYS A 136 4.61 14.10 -16.35
C LYS A 136 4.48 12.60 -16.55
N ASP A 137 4.57 12.14 -17.80
CA ASP A 137 4.45 10.72 -18.15
C ASP A 137 5.69 9.94 -17.71
N GLU A 138 6.88 10.47 -17.91
CA GLU A 138 8.14 9.88 -17.41
C GLU A 138 8.15 9.83 -15.88
N ARG A 139 7.72 10.90 -15.21
CA ARG A 139 7.55 10.92 -13.75
C ARG A 139 6.56 9.86 -13.27
N PHE A 140 5.49 9.62 -14.05
CA PHE A 140 4.53 8.56 -13.74
C PHE A 140 5.17 7.17 -13.84
N VAL A 141 6.02 6.92 -14.82
CA VAL A 141 6.82 5.68 -14.90
C VAL A 141 7.74 5.56 -13.69
N GLY A 142 8.45 6.63 -13.32
CA GLY A 142 9.29 6.66 -12.11
C GLY A 142 8.49 6.35 -10.85
N LYS A 143 7.30 6.92 -10.69
CA LYS A 143 6.38 6.61 -9.59
C LYS A 143 5.98 5.14 -9.56
N THR A 144 5.57 4.59 -10.70
CA THR A 144 5.17 3.19 -10.81
C THR A 144 6.33 2.26 -10.51
N THR A 145 7.56 2.66 -10.88
CA THR A 145 8.79 1.92 -10.60
C THR A 145 9.08 1.91 -9.10
N ILE A 146 9.10 3.06 -8.42
CA ILE A 146 9.34 3.15 -6.97
C ILE A 146 8.33 2.30 -6.19
N LEU A 147 7.05 2.42 -6.51
CA LEU A 147 5.98 1.73 -5.78
C LEU A 147 5.88 0.23 -6.11
N GLY A 148 6.23 -0.17 -7.33
CA GLY A 148 6.12 -1.56 -7.78
C GLY A 148 7.42 -2.36 -7.62
N ALA A 149 8.53 -1.83 -8.14
CA ALA A 149 9.81 -2.53 -8.12
C ALA A 149 10.36 -2.69 -6.70
N GLY A 150 10.00 -1.80 -5.77
CA GLY A 150 10.41 -1.85 -4.37
C GLY A 150 10.12 -3.18 -3.66
N TYR A 151 9.18 -3.94 -4.15
CA TYR A 151 8.76 -5.23 -3.57
C TYR A 151 9.03 -6.44 -4.49
N GLY A 152 10.02 -6.31 -5.36
CA GLY A 152 10.50 -7.42 -6.19
C GLY A 152 9.62 -7.73 -7.39
N MET A 153 8.86 -6.78 -7.89
CA MET A 153 8.07 -6.94 -9.13
C MET A 153 8.98 -7.27 -10.31
N GLY A 154 8.58 -8.27 -11.11
CA GLY A 154 9.25 -8.62 -12.35
C GLY A 154 8.76 -7.83 -13.57
N ALA A 155 9.54 -7.83 -14.66
CA ALA A 155 9.27 -7.05 -15.87
C ALA A 155 7.89 -7.31 -16.50
N ALA A 156 7.47 -8.57 -16.61
CA ALA A 156 6.17 -8.91 -17.19
C ALA A 156 4.99 -8.29 -16.43
N LYS A 157 5.03 -8.36 -15.06
CA LYS A 157 4.00 -7.75 -14.22
C LYS A 157 4.07 -6.22 -14.28
N PHE A 158 5.27 -5.65 -14.33
CA PHE A 158 5.48 -4.21 -14.45
C PHE A 158 4.92 -3.67 -15.77
N LYS A 159 5.23 -4.33 -16.91
CA LYS A 159 4.64 -4.02 -18.23
C LYS A 159 3.12 -4.06 -18.19
N ALA A 160 2.54 -5.14 -17.63
CA ALA A 160 1.09 -5.27 -17.51
C ALA A 160 0.48 -4.13 -16.66
N GLN A 161 1.14 -3.73 -15.59
CA GLN A 161 0.70 -2.63 -14.74
C GLN A 161 0.74 -1.29 -15.47
N LEU A 162 1.83 -0.96 -16.17
CA LEU A 162 1.94 0.25 -16.99
C LEU A 162 0.84 0.31 -18.05
N LYS A 163 0.56 -0.81 -18.72
CA LYS A 163 -0.53 -0.91 -19.72
C LYS A 163 -1.90 -0.59 -19.12
N THR A 164 -2.17 -0.94 -17.86
CA THR A 164 -3.46 -0.57 -17.20
C THR A 164 -3.65 0.93 -17.05
N PHE A 165 -2.55 1.69 -17.07
CA PHE A 165 -2.53 3.16 -17.01
C PHE A 165 -2.34 3.83 -18.38
N GLY A 166 -2.38 3.05 -19.48
CA GLY A 166 -2.24 3.56 -20.83
C GLY A 166 -0.79 3.80 -21.27
N VAL A 167 0.19 3.33 -20.50
CA VAL A 167 1.61 3.42 -20.88
C VAL A 167 2.05 2.07 -21.48
N GLU A 168 2.39 2.06 -22.75
CA GLU A 168 2.87 0.87 -23.43
C GLU A 168 4.41 0.85 -23.48
N VAL A 169 4.98 -0.26 -23.03
CA VAL A 169 6.42 -0.54 -23.10
C VAL A 169 6.63 -1.97 -23.57
N THR A 170 7.78 -2.22 -24.21
CA THR A 170 8.19 -3.58 -24.55
C THR A 170 8.58 -4.37 -23.29
N LEU A 171 8.71 -5.68 -23.40
CA LEU A 171 9.20 -6.49 -22.27
C LEU A 171 10.65 -6.15 -21.93
N GLU A 172 11.45 -5.86 -22.96
CA GLU A 172 12.85 -5.48 -22.81
C GLU A 172 13.01 -4.14 -22.09
N GLU A 173 12.22 -3.13 -22.48
CA GLU A 173 12.17 -1.84 -21.77
C GLU A 173 11.74 -1.99 -20.32
N ALA A 174 10.69 -2.78 -20.07
CA ALA A 174 10.26 -3.08 -18.71
C ALA A 174 11.35 -3.74 -17.88
N GLN A 175 12.12 -4.66 -18.49
CA GLN A 175 13.26 -5.30 -17.83
C GLN A 175 14.39 -4.31 -17.57
N ARG A 176 14.69 -3.43 -18.51
CA ARG A 176 15.68 -2.36 -18.33
C ARG A 176 15.29 -1.44 -17.18
N ILE A 177 14.03 -1.00 -17.11
CA ILE A 177 13.55 -0.13 -16.04
C ILE A 177 13.68 -0.82 -14.68
N ILE A 178 13.26 -2.07 -14.57
CA ILE A 178 13.39 -2.84 -13.33
C ILE A 178 14.85 -3.03 -12.92
N ASN A 179 15.74 -3.26 -13.87
CA ASN A 179 17.17 -3.37 -13.59
C ASN A 179 17.77 -2.02 -13.15
N THR A 180 17.35 -0.91 -13.77
CA THR A 180 17.75 0.43 -13.35
C THR A 180 17.40 0.65 -11.87
N TYR A 181 16.15 0.36 -11.45
CA TYR A 181 15.76 0.43 -10.06
C TYR A 181 16.66 -0.38 -9.12
N ARG A 182 16.93 -1.64 -9.50
CA ARG A 182 17.74 -2.57 -8.68
C ARG A 182 19.18 -2.12 -8.54
N ASN A 183 19.73 -1.50 -9.58
CA ASN A 183 21.09 -0.97 -9.58
C ASN A 183 21.19 0.34 -8.82
N THR A 184 20.16 1.19 -8.90
CA THR A 184 20.09 2.46 -8.17
C THR A 184 19.94 2.22 -6.66
N TYR A 185 19.13 1.21 -6.26
CA TYR A 185 18.86 0.92 -4.86
C TYR A 185 19.28 -0.50 -4.45
N PRO A 186 20.60 -0.80 -4.43
CA PRO A 186 21.10 -2.15 -4.19
C PRO A 186 20.84 -2.66 -2.77
N LYS A 187 20.73 -1.77 -1.76
CA LYS A 187 20.44 -2.16 -0.38
C LYS A 187 18.99 -2.67 -0.24
N ILE A 188 18.05 -2.14 -1.03
CA ILE A 188 16.67 -2.66 -1.08
C ILE A 188 16.67 -4.08 -1.66
N THR A 189 17.42 -4.34 -2.72
CA THR A 189 17.53 -5.70 -3.29
C THR A 189 18.21 -6.68 -2.34
N ALA A 190 19.20 -6.23 -1.58
CA ALA A 190 19.84 -7.03 -0.53
C ALA A 190 18.85 -7.38 0.59
N LEU A 191 18.00 -6.44 0.97
CA LEU A 191 16.94 -6.66 1.97
C LEU A 191 15.95 -7.75 1.51
N TRP A 192 15.58 -7.81 0.22
CA TRP A 192 14.72 -8.92 -0.26
C TRP A 192 15.39 -10.28 -0.11
N LYS A 193 16.70 -10.37 -0.38
CA LYS A 193 17.47 -11.61 -0.20
C LYS A 193 17.53 -12.01 1.27
N SER A 194 17.77 -11.07 2.16
CA SER A 194 17.73 -11.30 3.59
C SER A 194 16.35 -11.79 4.05
N ALA A 195 15.28 -11.14 3.61
CA ALA A 195 13.91 -11.54 3.93
C ALA A 195 13.52 -12.91 3.33
N ALA A 196 14.10 -13.31 2.20
CA ALA A 196 13.90 -14.64 1.66
C ALA A 196 14.42 -15.74 2.59
N ASN A 197 15.49 -15.48 3.34
CA ASN A 197 16.07 -16.43 4.30
C ASN A 197 15.23 -16.55 5.58
N VAL A 198 14.36 -15.59 5.87
CA VAL A 198 13.45 -15.62 7.02
C VAL A 198 12.43 -16.76 6.89
N LEU A 199 11.93 -17.02 5.69
CA LEU A 199 10.88 -18.01 5.47
C LEU A 199 11.34 -19.44 5.81
N PRO A 200 12.51 -19.92 5.33
CA PRO A 200 13.06 -21.21 5.78
C PRO A 200 13.36 -21.25 7.29
N ALA A 201 13.77 -20.12 7.89
CA ALA A 201 14.00 -20.06 9.32
C ALA A 201 12.71 -20.27 10.12
N ILE A 202 11.59 -19.68 9.68
CA ILE A 202 10.26 -19.94 10.29
C ILE A 202 9.89 -21.40 10.17
N ILE A 203 10.08 -22.03 8.99
CA ILE A 203 9.75 -23.46 8.79
C ILE A 203 10.58 -24.38 9.73
N ARG A 204 11.83 -24.00 9.98
CA ARG A 204 12.75 -24.77 10.84
C ARG A 204 12.67 -24.37 12.33
N GLU A 205 11.75 -23.50 12.68
CA GLU A 205 11.59 -22.94 14.03
C GLU A 205 12.86 -22.28 14.59
N GLN A 206 13.64 -21.67 13.70
CA GLN A 206 14.90 -20.98 14.02
C GLN A 206 14.66 -19.51 14.31
N THR A 207 15.44 -18.97 15.23
CA THR A 207 15.48 -17.54 15.52
C THR A 207 16.45 -16.86 14.58
N THR A 208 16.06 -15.71 14.02
CA THR A 208 16.91 -14.85 13.19
C THR A 208 16.45 -13.39 13.29
N ALA A 209 17.19 -12.47 12.69
CA ALA A 209 16.83 -11.07 12.62
C ALA A 209 17.20 -10.50 11.26
N PHE A 210 16.56 -9.40 10.85
CA PHE A 210 16.86 -8.71 9.61
C PHE A 210 16.36 -7.26 9.62
N GLY A 211 16.68 -6.53 8.55
CA GLY A 211 16.38 -5.11 8.43
C GLY A 211 17.44 -4.24 9.11
N ARG A 212 17.22 -2.93 9.15
CA ARG A 212 18.17 -1.98 9.73
C ARG A 212 18.40 -2.28 11.21
N ASN A 213 19.66 -2.50 11.58
CA ASN A 213 20.07 -2.84 12.94
C ASN A 213 19.32 -4.04 13.54
N ASP A 214 18.96 -5.01 12.71
CA ASP A 214 18.24 -6.23 13.13
C ASP A 214 16.94 -5.94 13.92
N ILE A 215 16.24 -4.87 13.55
CA ILE A 215 15.02 -4.43 14.23
C ILE A 215 13.88 -5.43 14.17
N LEU A 216 13.86 -6.23 13.09
CA LEU A 216 12.84 -7.26 12.88
C LEU A 216 13.38 -8.61 13.34
N LYS A 217 12.82 -9.10 14.42
CA LYS A 217 13.18 -10.42 14.98
C LYS A 217 12.21 -11.47 14.49
N VAL A 218 12.74 -12.64 14.16
CA VAL A 218 11.99 -13.83 13.81
C VAL A 218 12.14 -14.81 14.96
N ASP A 219 11.03 -15.31 15.48
CA ASP A 219 10.98 -16.14 16.66
C ASP A 219 10.27 -17.47 16.28
N GLY A 220 11.06 -18.39 15.74
CA GLY A 220 10.58 -19.72 15.34
C GLY A 220 9.30 -19.68 14.51
N SER A 221 8.34 -20.54 14.81
CA SER A 221 7.03 -20.60 14.14
C SER A 221 6.10 -19.42 14.44
N GLU A 222 6.45 -18.56 15.40
CA GLU A 222 5.63 -17.41 15.80
C GLU A 222 5.59 -16.29 14.74
N GLY A 223 6.54 -16.29 13.79
CA GLY A 223 6.62 -15.33 12.70
C GLY A 223 7.52 -14.13 12.99
N ILE A 224 7.27 -12.99 12.36
CA ILE A 224 8.10 -11.79 12.46
C ILE A 224 7.55 -10.88 13.54
N LEU A 225 8.35 -10.61 14.58
CA LEU A 225 8.02 -9.68 15.65
C LEU A 225 8.19 -8.23 15.15
N LEU A 226 7.16 -7.44 15.33
CA LEU A 226 7.14 -6.01 15.00
C LEU A 226 7.51 -5.16 16.24
N PRO A 227 7.97 -3.90 16.05
CA PRO A 227 8.39 -3.03 17.17
C PRO A 227 7.30 -2.78 18.23
N ASN A 228 6.02 -2.87 17.86
CA ASN A 228 4.88 -2.71 18.77
C ASN A 228 4.49 -4.02 19.51
N GLY A 229 5.29 -5.07 19.42
CA GLY A 229 5.03 -6.36 20.04
C GLY A 229 4.05 -7.27 19.28
N LEU A 230 3.42 -6.79 18.20
CA LEU A 230 2.60 -7.63 17.35
C LEU A 230 3.45 -8.45 16.38
N ARG A 231 2.85 -9.43 15.72
CA ARG A 231 3.57 -10.36 14.84
C ARG A 231 2.91 -10.46 13.48
N LEU A 232 3.74 -10.52 12.44
CA LEU A 232 3.34 -10.99 11.11
C LEU A 232 3.46 -12.52 11.08
N LYS A 233 2.32 -13.20 11.03
CA LYS A 233 2.26 -14.67 11.03
C LYS A 233 2.04 -15.21 9.62
N TYR A 234 2.68 -16.32 9.32
CA TYR A 234 2.52 -17.06 8.06
C TYR A 234 2.01 -18.46 8.35
N PRO A 235 0.69 -18.63 8.62
CA PRO A 235 0.13 -19.90 9.06
C PRO A 235 0.38 -21.00 8.03
N ASN A 236 0.78 -22.19 8.51
CA ASN A 236 1.05 -23.35 7.67
C ASN A 236 2.02 -23.06 6.51
N LEU A 237 3.10 -22.33 6.82
CA LEU A 237 4.14 -22.00 5.84
C LEU A 237 4.84 -23.29 5.40
N ARG A 238 4.81 -23.57 4.09
CA ARG A 238 5.33 -24.80 3.51
C ARG A 238 5.81 -24.61 2.08
N GLN A 239 6.56 -25.59 1.60
CA GLN A 239 6.89 -25.71 0.19
C GLN A 239 5.71 -26.35 -0.56
N LYS A 240 5.41 -25.87 -1.75
CA LYS A 240 4.45 -26.42 -2.69
C LYS A 240 5.06 -26.40 -4.09
N VAL A 241 4.90 -27.47 -4.84
CA VAL A 241 5.24 -27.48 -6.27
C VAL A 241 4.09 -26.82 -7.02
N ASP A 242 4.41 -25.84 -7.83
CA ASP A 242 3.46 -25.21 -8.74
C ASP A 242 3.23 -26.14 -9.93
N GLU A 243 1.99 -26.50 -10.18
CA GLU A 243 1.59 -27.51 -11.18
C GLU A 243 1.85 -27.05 -12.62
N GLU A 244 1.80 -25.73 -12.88
CA GLU A 244 2.00 -25.18 -14.23
C GLU A 244 3.47 -25.01 -14.57
N SER A 245 4.26 -24.48 -13.63
CA SER A 245 5.68 -24.18 -13.87
C SER A 245 6.65 -25.27 -13.40
N GLY A 246 6.19 -26.25 -12.61
CA GLY A 246 7.03 -27.27 -11.98
C GLY A 246 7.99 -26.73 -10.92
N LYS A 247 7.91 -25.43 -10.56
CA LYS A 247 8.81 -24.80 -9.60
C LYS A 247 8.32 -24.97 -8.18
N THR A 248 9.25 -25.20 -7.26
CA THR A 248 8.93 -25.18 -5.83
C THR A 248 8.79 -23.76 -5.33
N GLU A 249 7.65 -23.47 -4.76
CA GLU A 249 7.30 -22.17 -4.17
C GLU A 249 7.00 -22.30 -2.69
N LEU A 250 7.18 -21.19 -1.95
CA LEU A 250 6.72 -21.10 -0.56
C LEU A 250 5.31 -20.52 -0.53
N VAL A 251 4.44 -21.17 0.24
CA VAL A 251 3.04 -20.76 0.41
C VAL A 251 2.65 -20.79 1.87
N TYR A 252 1.74 -19.92 2.25
CA TYR A 252 1.10 -19.93 3.57
C TYR A 252 -0.42 -19.81 3.41
N ASP A 253 -1.16 -20.21 4.43
CA ASP A 253 -2.61 -20.22 4.37
C ASP A 253 -3.23 -18.88 4.76
N THR A 254 -4.21 -18.43 3.98
CA THR A 254 -5.00 -17.23 4.25
C THR A 254 -6.49 -17.56 4.20
N LYS A 255 -7.26 -16.84 5.01
CA LYS A 255 -8.73 -16.94 4.98
C LYS A 255 -9.30 -16.00 3.91
N LYS A 256 -10.13 -16.53 3.03
CA LYS A 256 -10.95 -15.76 2.09
C LYS A 256 -12.42 -16.15 2.26
N GLY A 257 -13.16 -15.34 3.02
CA GLY A 257 -14.49 -15.73 3.49
C GLY A 257 -14.41 -16.96 4.40
N LYS A 258 -15.09 -18.04 4.02
CA LYS A 258 -15.05 -19.33 4.73
C LYS A 258 -13.93 -20.28 4.26
N ALA A 259 -13.30 -19.97 3.13
CA ALA A 259 -12.27 -20.83 2.54
C ALA A 259 -10.88 -20.49 3.07
N ILE A 260 -10.03 -21.49 3.22
CA ILE A 260 -8.59 -21.35 3.44
C ILE A 260 -7.92 -21.60 2.09
N ILE A 261 -7.12 -20.63 1.64
CA ILE A 261 -6.42 -20.71 0.37
C ILE A 261 -4.91 -20.49 0.58
N PRO A 262 -4.06 -21.28 -0.13
CA PRO A 262 -2.63 -21.05 -0.10
C PRO A 262 -2.27 -19.78 -0.88
N ASN A 263 -1.47 -18.91 -0.28
CA ASN A 263 -0.92 -17.72 -0.90
C ASN A 263 0.59 -17.87 -1.05
N ARG A 264 1.11 -17.54 -2.22
CA ARG A 264 2.54 -17.51 -2.48
C ARG A 264 3.22 -16.40 -1.68
N ILE A 265 4.41 -16.72 -1.12
CA ILE A 265 5.24 -15.80 -0.36
C ILE A 265 6.70 -15.90 -0.83
N TYR A 266 7.39 -14.78 -0.88
CA TYR A 266 8.80 -14.66 -1.25
C TYR A 266 9.39 -13.41 -0.60
N GLY A 267 10.70 -13.24 -0.60
CA GLY A 267 11.37 -12.17 0.13
C GLY A 267 10.81 -10.76 -0.13
N GLY A 268 10.59 -10.39 -1.39
CA GLY A 268 9.98 -9.09 -1.72
C GLY A 268 8.55 -8.94 -1.15
N LYS A 269 7.77 -10.03 -1.10
CA LYS A 269 6.42 -10.00 -0.51
C LYS A 269 6.47 -9.95 1.03
N VAL A 270 7.47 -10.55 1.64
CA VAL A 270 7.72 -10.37 3.09
C VAL A 270 8.00 -8.90 3.38
N ILE A 271 8.86 -8.26 2.61
CA ILE A 271 9.18 -6.84 2.79
C ILE A 271 7.97 -5.95 2.55
N GLU A 272 7.15 -6.23 1.55
CA GLU A 272 5.86 -5.52 1.36
C GLU A 272 4.99 -5.59 2.62
N ASN A 273 4.81 -6.79 3.16
CA ASN A 273 4.01 -6.99 4.39
C ASN A 273 4.61 -6.23 5.58
N VAL A 274 5.92 -6.29 5.75
CA VAL A 274 6.63 -5.59 6.82
C VAL A 274 6.49 -4.08 6.68
N CYS A 275 6.74 -3.51 5.49
CA CYS A 275 6.62 -2.06 5.25
C CYS A 275 5.19 -1.58 5.52
N GLN A 276 4.18 -2.33 5.10
CA GLN A 276 2.78 -2.02 5.39
C GLN A 276 2.49 -2.07 6.89
N ALA A 277 3.03 -3.04 7.61
CA ALA A 277 2.83 -3.16 9.05
C ALA A 277 3.54 -2.04 9.83
N LEU A 278 4.77 -1.69 9.46
CA LEU A 278 5.52 -0.59 10.06
C LEU A 278 4.84 0.76 9.77
N ALA A 279 4.42 1.01 8.53
CA ALA A 279 3.64 2.20 8.18
C ALA A 279 2.38 2.32 9.05
N ARG A 280 1.65 1.22 9.22
CA ARG A 280 0.47 1.20 10.10
C ARG A 280 0.81 1.51 11.56
N ILE A 281 1.96 1.06 12.06
CA ILE A 281 2.40 1.37 13.44
C ILE A 281 2.65 2.87 13.56
N VAL A 282 3.42 3.46 12.65
CA VAL A 282 3.72 4.90 12.64
C VAL A 282 2.43 5.72 12.60
N ILE A 283 1.54 5.42 11.66
CA ILE A 283 0.24 6.12 11.55
C ILE A 283 -0.59 5.95 12.83
N GLY A 284 -0.58 4.77 13.44
CA GLY A 284 -1.27 4.52 14.71
C GLY A 284 -0.76 5.42 15.84
N GLU A 285 0.55 5.57 15.98
CA GLU A 285 1.16 6.45 16.98
C GLU A 285 0.87 7.92 16.69
N GLN A 286 1.03 8.37 15.45
CA GLN A 286 0.68 9.73 15.01
C GLN A 286 -0.80 10.05 15.29
N MET A 287 -1.70 9.12 14.97
CA MET A 287 -3.12 9.25 15.27
C MET A 287 -3.40 9.40 16.77
N LEU A 288 -2.72 8.64 17.63
CA LEU A 288 -2.84 8.77 19.08
C LEU A 288 -2.33 10.13 19.57
N MET A 289 -1.31 10.70 18.92
CA MET A 289 -0.84 12.05 19.25
C MET A 289 -1.84 13.11 18.85
N VAL A 290 -2.43 13.03 17.65
CA VAL A 290 -3.52 13.92 17.23
C VAL A 290 -4.69 13.84 18.19
N ALA A 291 -5.05 12.61 18.61
CA ALA A 291 -6.17 12.36 19.51
C ALA A 291 -6.01 12.95 20.94
N LYS A 292 -4.79 13.36 21.34
CA LYS A 292 -4.58 14.05 22.62
C LYS A 292 -5.21 15.43 22.66
N LYS A 293 -5.39 16.10 21.51
CA LYS A 293 -5.92 17.45 21.44
C LYS A 293 -7.20 17.56 20.59
N TYR A 294 -7.28 16.83 19.48
CA TYR A 294 -8.40 16.89 18.56
C TYR A 294 -9.03 15.53 18.34
N ARG A 295 -10.35 15.53 18.19
CA ARG A 295 -11.10 14.27 17.99
C ARG A 295 -10.80 13.69 16.61
N VAL A 296 -10.09 12.56 16.57
CA VAL A 296 -9.93 11.78 15.35
C VAL A 296 -11.26 11.14 14.99
N VAL A 297 -11.72 11.37 13.78
CA VAL A 297 -13.03 10.89 13.29
C VAL A 297 -12.91 9.82 12.22
N MET A 298 -11.78 9.78 11.50
CA MET A 298 -11.57 8.81 10.43
C MET A 298 -10.09 8.57 10.19
N THR A 299 -9.75 7.39 9.72
CA THR A 299 -8.46 7.09 9.09
C THR A 299 -8.68 6.49 7.72
N VAL A 300 -7.90 6.91 6.73
CA VAL A 300 -7.93 6.40 5.35
C VAL A 300 -6.52 5.99 4.98
N HIS A 301 -6.22 4.70 5.13
CA HIS A 301 -4.88 4.15 4.90
C HIS A 301 -3.80 4.88 5.71
N ASP A 302 -3.07 5.77 5.08
CA ASP A 302 -1.95 6.53 5.64
C ASP A 302 -2.35 7.98 6.02
N ALA A 303 -3.65 8.28 5.99
CA ALA A 303 -4.20 9.57 6.37
C ALA A 303 -5.00 9.50 7.67
N VAL A 304 -4.91 10.57 8.45
CA VAL A 304 -5.69 10.78 9.68
C VAL A 304 -6.57 12.02 9.49
N ALA A 305 -7.87 11.87 9.73
CA ALA A 305 -8.80 12.98 9.72
C ALA A 305 -9.34 13.25 11.14
N CYS A 306 -9.27 14.49 11.56
CA CYS A 306 -9.82 14.97 12.84
C CYS A 306 -10.72 16.17 12.63
N ILE A 307 -11.49 16.52 13.67
CA ILE A 307 -12.30 17.73 13.71
C ILE A 307 -11.79 18.67 14.81
N ALA A 308 -11.83 19.98 14.51
CA ALA A 308 -11.45 21.04 15.42
C ALA A 308 -12.46 22.19 15.33
N PRO A 309 -12.58 23.05 16.37
CA PRO A 309 -13.37 24.26 16.29
C PRO A 309 -12.88 25.14 15.12
N GLU A 310 -13.81 25.77 14.39
CA GLU A 310 -13.47 26.64 13.26
C GLU A 310 -12.52 27.79 13.65
N ALA A 311 -12.69 28.32 14.86
CA ALA A 311 -11.82 29.37 15.41
C ALA A 311 -10.35 28.89 15.63
N GLU A 312 -10.12 27.58 15.72
CA GLU A 312 -8.80 26.99 15.93
C GLU A 312 -8.22 26.37 14.64
N ALA A 313 -8.84 26.55 13.48
CA ALA A 313 -8.53 25.82 12.25
C ALA A 313 -7.04 25.80 11.91
N GLU A 314 -6.36 26.96 11.89
CA GLU A 314 -4.93 27.05 11.56
C GLU A 314 -4.04 26.42 12.64
N THR A 315 -4.31 26.70 13.91
CA THR A 315 -3.54 26.09 15.03
C THR A 315 -3.70 24.57 15.05
N ALA A 316 -4.91 24.10 14.76
CA ALA A 316 -5.18 22.66 14.69
C ALA A 316 -4.47 22.01 13.50
N LYS A 317 -4.44 22.66 12.35
CA LYS A 317 -3.70 22.22 11.18
C LYS A 317 -2.20 22.09 11.49
N GLU A 318 -1.59 23.13 12.06
CA GLU A 318 -0.17 23.12 12.44
C GLU A 318 0.14 21.98 13.44
N TYR A 319 -0.72 21.79 14.42
CA TYR A 319 -0.56 20.72 15.40
C TYR A 319 -0.67 19.32 14.74
N VAL A 320 -1.64 19.12 13.85
CA VAL A 320 -1.81 17.85 13.13
C VAL A 320 -0.61 17.59 12.22
N GLU A 321 -0.14 18.59 11.48
CA GLU A 321 1.07 18.47 10.65
C GLU A 321 2.30 18.11 11.49
N LEU A 322 2.47 18.71 12.66
CA LEU A 322 3.54 18.37 13.58
C LEU A 322 3.44 16.90 14.02
N CYS A 323 2.26 16.45 14.47
CA CYS A 323 2.04 15.06 14.86
C CYS A 323 2.33 14.08 13.72
N MET A 324 1.95 14.43 12.48
CA MET A 324 2.14 13.58 11.30
C MET A 324 3.59 13.56 10.78
N ARG A 325 4.45 14.44 11.27
CA ARG A 325 5.91 14.46 10.98
C ARG A 325 6.73 13.68 12.02
N LEU A 326 6.18 13.42 13.21
CA LEU A 326 6.89 12.70 14.25
C LEU A 326 7.07 11.23 13.86
N ARG A 327 8.27 10.71 14.12
CA ARG A 327 8.71 9.36 13.72
C ARG A 327 8.89 8.47 14.94
#